data_a0218400e91a0d91477c2165bdb90556
#
_entry.id   a0218400e91a0d91477c2165bdb90556
#
_cell.length_a   1.000
_cell.length_b   1.000
_cell.length_c   1.000
_cell.angle_alpha   90.00
_cell.angle_beta   90.00
_cell.angle_gamma   90.00
#
_symmetry.space_group_name_H-M   'P 1'
#
loop_
_entity.id
_entity.type
_entity.pdbx_description
1 polymer ?
#
loop_
_entity_poly.entity_id
_entity_poly.type
_entity_poly.pdbx_seq_one_letter_code
_entity_poly.pdbx_strand_id
1 'polypeptide(L)' 'RSSGTLKNELETIEGIGEKTAQLLLQTFRSVNKIRQASLADISKVIGQAKAMLVIEHFKN' A
#
# COMPACT_ATOMS: atom_id res chain seq x y z
N ARG A 1 -6.48 17.05 5.52
CA ARG A 1 -6.07 16.71 5.51
C ARG A 1 -5.15 16.80 5.11
N SER A 2 -4.56 16.92 4.97
CA SER A 2 -3.78 17.09 4.65
C SER A 2 -3.01 16.99 4.13
N SER A 3 -2.69 16.98 3.75
CA SER A 3 -2.06 17.01 3.16
C SER A 3 -1.01 16.66 3.05
N GLY A 4 -0.51 16.47 3.21
CA GLY A 4 0.46 16.07 3.12
C GLY A 4 1.25 15.60 2.71
N THR A 5 1.34 15.27 2.57
CA THR A 5 2.00 15.09 2.01
C THR A 5 3.16 14.53 1.94
N LEU A 6 3.91 14.52 2.64
CA LEU A 6 5.14 13.93 2.59
C LEU A 6 5.13 12.49 2.82
N LYS A 7 4.22 12.02 3.62
CA LYS A 7 4.15 10.61 3.89
C LYS A 7 3.24 9.93 2.93
N ASN A 8 3.59 8.71 2.56
CA ASN A 8 2.72 7.91 1.75
C ASN A 8 1.50 7.50 2.52
N GLU A 9 0.39 7.46 1.85
CA GLU A 9 -0.81 6.97 2.47
C GLU A 9 -0.60 5.55 3.00
N LEU A 10 0.26 4.81 2.33
CA LEU A 10 0.54 3.43 2.73
C LEU A 10 1.19 3.35 4.10
N GLU A 11 1.99 4.33 4.45
CA GLU A 11 2.67 4.31 5.74
C GLU A 11 1.72 4.51 6.91
N THR A 12 0.54 5.03 6.64
CA THR A 12 -0.44 5.21 7.69
C THR A 12 -1.19 3.92 8.01
N ILE A 13 -1.05 2.92 7.17
CA ILE A 13 -1.72 1.66 7.39
C ILE A 13 -0.97 0.90 8.49
N GLU A 14 -1.70 0.54 9.53
CA GLU A 14 -1.11 -0.18 10.62
C GLU A 14 -0.59 -1.53 10.12
N GLY A 15 0.64 -1.86 10.45
CA GLY A 15 1.24 -3.10 9.98
C GLY A 15 2.05 -2.94 8.72
N ILE A 16 1.95 -1.79 8.06
CA ILE A 16 2.72 -1.50 6.88
C ILE A 16 3.81 -0.51 7.25
N GLY A 17 5.05 -0.96 7.15
CA GLY A 17 6.17 -0.11 7.46
C GLY A 17 6.62 0.70 6.27
N GLU A 18 7.62 1.54 6.53
CA GLU A 18 8.16 2.40 5.49
C GLU A 18 8.72 1.58 4.32
N LYS A 19 9.42 0.52 4.63
CA LYS A 19 10.01 -0.30 3.59
C LYS A 19 8.96 -0.99 2.74
N THR A 20 7.91 -1.49 3.39
CA THR A 20 6.84 -2.14 2.65
C THR A 20 6.14 -1.15 1.74
N ALA A 21 5.90 0.05 2.24
CA ALA A 21 5.28 1.08 1.42
C ALA A 21 6.15 1.43 0.23
N GLN A 22 7.45 1.50 0.44
CA GLN A 22 8.35 1.79 -0.66
C GLN A 22 8.33 0.70 -1.71
N LEU A 23 8.30 -0.56 -1.27
CA LEU A 23 8.24 -1.67 -2.21
C LEU A 23 7.03 -1.55 -3.12
N LEU A 24 5.89 -1.25 -2.52
CA LEU A 24 4.67 -1.11 -3.30
C LEU A 24 4.78 0.03 -4.29
N LEU A 25 5.30 1.16 -3.85
CA LEU A 25 5.43 2.30 -4.73
C LEU A 25 6.42 2.04 -5.86
N GLN A 26 7.48 1.32 -5.56
CA GLN A 26 8.45 0.99 -6.59
C GLN A 26 7.85 0.05 -7.63
N THR A 27 7.02 -0.86 -7.19
CA THR A 27 6.43 -1.85 -8.07
C THR A 27 5.29 -1.26 -8.89
N PHE A 28 4.41 -0.55 -8.23
CA PHE A 28 3.20 -0.02 -8.89
C PHE A 28 3.35 1.41 -9.37
N ARG A 29 4.33 2.11 -8.84
CA ARG A 29 4.68 3.46 -9.26
C ARG A 29 3.78 4.55 -8.70
N SER A 30 2.58 4.24 -8.30
CA SER A 30 1.72 5.25 -7.71
C SER A 30 0.72 4.59 -6.78
N VAL A 31 0.22 5.37 -5.84
CA VAL A 31 -0.78 4.88 -4.90
C VAL A 31 -2.05 4.51 -5.65
N ASN A 32 -2.37 5.27 -6.67
CA ASN A 32 -3.57 5.01 -7.43
C ASN A 32 -3.54 3.62 -8.05
N LYS A 33 -2.38 3.23 -8.57
CA LYS A 33 -2.24 1.91 -9.15
C LYS A 33 -2.31 0.82 -8.09
N ILE A 34 -1.77 1.11 -6.91
CA ILE A 34 -1.86 0.16 -5.82
C ILE A 34 -3.31 -0.08 -5.44
N ARG A 35 -4.09 0.98 -5.41
CA ARG A 35 -5.50 0.85 -5.05
C ARG A 35 -6.27 0.00 -6.05
N GLN A 36 -5.85 0.03 -7.29
CA GLN A 36 -6.51 -0.74 -8.32
C GLN A 36 -6.00 -2.17 -8.43
N ALA A 37 -4.88 -2.44 -7.80
CA ALA A 37 -4.29 -3.78 -7.85
C ALA A 37 -5.12 -4.75 -7.04
N SER A 38 -5.08 -6.00 -7.45
CA SER A 38 -5.79 -7.03 -6.72
C SER A 38 -4.95 -7.54 -5.57
N LEU A 39 -5.58 -8.29 -4.68
CA LEU A 39 -4.88 -8.89 -3.56
C LEU A 39 -3.72 -9.75 -4.07
N ALA A 40 -3.95 -10.49 -5.12
CA ALA A 40 -2.90 -11.35 -5.67
C ALA A 40 -1.70 -10.54 -6.12
N ASP A 41 -1.97 -9.42 -6.79
CA ASP A 41 -0.88 -8.58 -7.27
C ASP A 41 -0.06 -8.01 -6.12
N ILE A 42 -0.74 -7.51 -5.11
CA ILE A 42 -0.07 -6.89 -3.99
C ILE A 42 0.67 -7.94 -3.17
N SER A 43 0.07 -9.11 -2.99
CA SER A 43 0.70 -10.14 -2.18
C SER A 43 1.98 -10.66 -2.82
N LYS A 44 2.09 -10.55 -4.13
CA LYS A 44 3.33 -10.94 -4.79
C LYS A 44 4.50 -10.06 -4.39
N VAL A 45 4.19 -8.84 -3.97
CA VAL A 45 5.21 -7.88 -3.61
C VAL A 45 5.54 -7.93 -2.12
N ILE A 46 4.52 -7.98 -1.29
CA ILE A 46 4.71 -7.85 0.15
C ILE A 46 4.16 -9.00 0.96
N GLY A 47 3.58 -10.00 0.33
CA GLY A 47 3.04 -11.12 1.05
C GLY A 47 1.56 -10.94 1.34
N GLN A 48 0.88 -12.09 1.52
CA GLN A 48 -0.57 -12.05 1.68
C GLN A 48 -1.00 -11.29 2.93
N ALA A 49 -0.30 -11.50 4.04
CA ALA A 49 -0.70 -10.85 5.29
C ALA A 49 -0.74 -9.34 5.13
N LYS A 50 0.33 -8.78 4.59
CA LYS A 50 0.39 -7.33 4.43
C LYS A 50 -0.50 -6.85 3.31
N ALA A 51 -0.63 -7.67 2.27
CA ALA A 51 -1.50 -7.30 1.16
C ALA A 51 -2.93 -7.13 1.65
N MET A 52 -3.36 -7.98 2.56
CA MET A 52 -4.70 -7.88 3.09
C MET A 52 -4.90 -6.58 3.85
N LEU A 53 -3.87 -6.15 4.57
CA LEU A 53 -3.95 -4.89 5.28
C LEU A 53 -4.16 -3.73 4.32
N VAL A 54 -3.45 -3.76 3.21
CA VAL A 54 -3.57 -2.72 2.21
C VAL A 54 -4.97 -2.74 1.58
N ILE A 55 -5.42 -3.91 1.22
CA ILE A 55 -6.75 -4.05 0.60
C ILE A 55 -7.83 -3.56 1.55
N GLU A 56 -7.74 -3.96 2.82
CA GLU A 56 -8.73 -3.54 3.80
C GLU A 56 -8.74 -2.03 3.96
N HIS A 57 -7.57 -1.43 3.94
CA HIS A 57 -7.46 0.01 4.10
C HIS A 57 -8.17 0.74 2.96
N PHE A 58 -7.91 0.31 1.75
CA PHE A 58 -8.48 0.97 0.59
C PHE A 58 -9.93 0.55 0.31
N LYS A 59 -10.35 -0.50 0.95
CA LYS A 59 -11.70 -0.99 0.74
C LYS A 59 -12.73 0.01 1.24
N ASN A 60 -12.39 0.69 2.30
CA ASN A 60 -13.27 1.72 2.78
C ASN A 60 -12.97 3.03 2.06
#